data_dba7c65d6db3e4b365e79ec238ee312f
#
_entry.id   dba7c65d6db3e4b365e79ec238ee312f
#
_cell.length_a   1.000
_cell.length_b   1.000
_cell.length_c   1.000
_cell.angle_alpha   90.00
_cell.angle_beta   90.00
_cell.angle_gamma   90.00
#
_symmetry.space_group_name_H-M   'P 1'
#
loop_
_entity.id
_entity.type
_entity.pdbx_description
1 polymer ?
#
loop_
_entity_poly.entity_id
_entity_poly.type
_entity_poly.pdbx_seq_one_letter_code
_entity_poly.pdbx_strand_id
1 'polypeptide(L)'
;MTVRIGLIGAGGMGRAHLARIANDLSGGEIVAVADINHEAAVSAAQPYGAKAYDSADELIDDPNVDAVLIATFGKVHAPDVIKAIEAGKYVLCEKPLATTAEDCIAIMEAEQKAGKKLVTVGFMRRFDAAYNEMKKVLDDGDNGQALLVHNRHRNPTVPESYTSRMAIDDTAIHEIDTMRWLLGEEIVKVRVERPKSTTHRFDHLIDPVVVVMYTESGVRIDDEVNVNLQYAYSIECELVLETAAVRLGDQERIHIRDIHGDRNAMCQSHIDRFEAAFNREVQEWINAVARDEHTGSTSWDGYAATSVVDAAVASLEDESSPMVDVELIAKPAFYA
;
A
#
# COMPACT_ATOMS: atom_id res chain seq x y z
N MET A 1 -18.89 1.77 -20.31
CA MET A 1 -19.32 0.42 -19.84
C MET A 1 -19.24 0.48 -18.31
N THR A 2 -20.24 -0.02 -17.59
CA THR A 2 -20.14 -0.13 -16.11
C THR A 2 -19.34 -1.40 -15.78
N VAL A 3 -18.34 -1.28 -14.94
CA VAL A 3 -17.50 -2.41 -14.47
C VAL A 3 -18.20 -3.09 -13.31
N ARG A 4 -18.48 -4.38 -13.43
CA ARG A 4 -19.11 -5.22 -12.41
C ARG A 4 -18.03 -5.76 -11.47
N ILE A 5 -18.03 -5.27 -10.24
CA ILE A 5 -16.95 -5.50 -9.27
C ILE A 5 -17.38 -6.52 -8.22
N GLY A 6 -16.56 -7.54 -8.01
CA GLY A 6 -16.63 -8.45 -6.88
C GLY A 6 -15.60 -8.07 -5.80
N LEU A 7 -16.01 -8.06 -4.53
CA LEU A 7 -15.12 -7.88 -3.38
C LEU A 7 -14.83 -9.21 -2.70
N ILE A 8 -13.57 -9.51 -2.45
CA ILE A 8 -13.10 -10.62 -1.60
C ILE A 8 -12.51 -10.04 -0.32
N GLY A 9 -13.12 -10.37 0.83
CA GLY A 9 -12.75 -9.83 2.14
C GLY A 9 -13.63 -8.68 2.60
N ALA A 10 -14.63 -8.97 3.44
CA ALA A 10 -15.62 -8.02 3.98
C ALA A 10 -15.16 -7.40 5.32
N GLY A 11 -13.85 -7.29 5.56
CA GLY A 11 -13.24 -6.61 6.70
C GLY A 11 -13.35 -5.08 6.61
N GLY A 12 -12.63 -4.37 7.49
CA GLY A 12 -12.68 -2.91 7.56
C GLY A 12 -12.32 -2.23 6.24
N MET A 13 -11.19 -2.64 5.60
CA MET A 13 -10.74 -2.07 4.33
C MET A 13 -11.71 -2.43 3.19
N GLY A 14 -12.14 -3.69 3.08
CA GLY A 14 -13.11 -4.09 2.06
C GLY A 14 -14.43 -3.30 2.15
N ARG A 15 -14.97 -3.10 3.35
CA ARG A 15 -16.16 -2.27 3.57
C ARG A 15 -15.93 -0.80 3.19
N ALA A 16 -14.74 -0.26 3.47
CA ALA A 16 -14.38 1.10 3.04
C ALA A 16 -14.34 1.21 1.50
N HIS A 17 -13.84 0.18 0.81
CA HIS A 17 -13.88 0.14 -0.66
C HIS A 17 -15.29 0.03 -1.21
N LEU A 18 -16.16 -0.81 -0.63
CA LEU A 18 -17.58 -0.88 -1.01
C LEU A 18 -18.26 0.48 -0.88
N ALA A 19 -18.04 1.15 0.26
CA ALA A 19 -18.65 2.45 0.53
C ALA A 19 -18.22 3.51 -0.50
N ARG A 20 -16.90 3.61 -0.81
CA ARG A 20 -16.39 4.59 -1.80
C ARG A 20 -16.88 4.28 -3.22
N ILE A 21 -16.89 3.01 -3.64
CA ILE A 21 -17.39 2.64 -4.97
C ILE A 21 -18.85 3.04 -5.13
N ALA A 22 -19.67 2.82 -4.10
CA ALA A 22 -21.09 3.08 -4.18
C ALA A 22 -21.47 4.57 -4.05
N ASN A 23 -20.71 5.36 -3.26
CA ASN A 23 -21.11 6.72 -2.89
C ASN A 23 -20.28 7.81 -3.58
N ASP A 24 -19.00 7.54 -3.88
CA ASP A 24 -18.02 8.57 -4.24
C ASP A 24 -17.48 8.41 -5.67
N LEU A 25 -17.62 7.20 -6.26
CA LEU A 25 -17.01 6.87 -7.54
C LEU A 25 -18.06 6.63 -8.63
N SER A 26 -17.59 6.57 -9.87
CA SER A 26 -18.44 6.38 -11.04
C SER A 26 -17.94 5.24 -11.93
N GLY A 27 -18.88 4.61 -12.67
CA GLY A 27 -18.55 3.56 -13.64
C GLY A 27 -18.29 2.17 -13.05
N GLY A 28 -18.31 2.01 -11.72
CA GLY A 28 -18.26 0.73 -11.04
C GLY A 28 -19.62 0.35 -10.43
N GLU A 29 -19.91 -0.94 -10.37
CA GLU A 29 -21.08 -1.51 -9.71
C GLU A 29 -20.66 -2.71 -8.87
N ILE A 30 -21.06 -2.72 -7.59
CA ILE A 30 -20.80 -3.83 -6.68
C ILE A 30 -21.83 -4.92 -6.96
N VAL A 31 -21.39 -6.06 -7.51
CA VAL A 31 -22.30 -7.17 -7.88
C VAL A 31 -22.12 -8.40 -7.01
N ALA A 32 -20.99 -8.54 -6.33
CA ALA A 32 -20.63 -9.72 -5.55
C ALA A 32 -19.76 -9.37 -4.35
N VAL A 33 -19.91 -10.09 -3.25
CA VAL A 33 -19.04 -10.04 -2.06
C VAL A 33 -18.78 -11.44 -1.56
N ALA A 34 -17.53 -11.79 -1.31
CA ALA A 34 -17.12 -13.05 -0.69
C ALA A 34 -16.34 -12.79 0.61
N ASP A 35 -16.57 -13.61 1.60
CA ASP A 35 -15.78 -13.67 2.84
C ASP A 35 -15.88 -15.08 3.42
N ILE A 36 -14.81 -15.54 4.08
CA ILE A 36 -14.82 -16.84 4.78
C ILE A 36 -15.90 -16.89 5.87
N ASN A 37 -16.26 -15.73 6.42
CA ASN A 37 -17.42 -15.56 7.26
C ASN A 37 -18.62 -15.15 6.39
N HIS A 38 -19.48 -16.10 6.05
CA HIS A 38 -20.68 -15.89 5.22
C HIS A 38 -21.58 -14.75 5.74
N GLU A 39 -21.78 -14.65 7.05
CA GLU A 39 -22.60 -13.58 7.64
C GLU A 39 -21.98 -12.19 7.38
N ALA A 40 -20.65 -12.09 7.40
CA ALA A 40 -19.94 -10.86 7.06
C ALA A 40 -20.12 -10.52 5.57
N ALA A 41 -20.05 -11.51 4.66
CA ALA A 41 -20.31 -11.34 3.23
C ALA A 41 -21.76 -10.86 2.98
N VAL A 42 -22.76 -11.51 3.57
CA VAL A 42 -24.17 -11.12 3.46
C VAL A 42 -24.39 -9.70 3.97
N SER A 43 -23.88 -9.39 5.18
CA SER A 43 -24.00 -8.05 5.77
C SER A 43 -23.36 -6.95 4.92
N ALA A 44 -22.23 -7.27 4.25
CA ALA A 44 -21.53 -6.31 3.39
C ALA A 44 -22.21 -6.15 2.01
N ALA A 45 -22.79 -7.23 1.46
CA ALA A 45 -23.45 -7.24 0.16
C ALA A 45 -24.83 -6.57 0.17
N GLN A 46 -25.58 -6.75 1.27
CA GLN A 46 -26.98 -6.34 1.39
C GLN A 46 -27.26 -4.87 1.00
N PRO A 47 -26.47 -3.87 1.46
CA PRO A 47 -26.74 -2.46 1.14
C PRO A 47 -26.68 -2.14 -0.37
N TYR A 48 -25.99 -2.97 -1.14
CA TYR A 48 -25.72 -2.75 -2.56
C TYR A 48 -26.54 -3.68 -3.46
N GLY A 49 -27.38 -4.57 -2.89
CA GLY A 49 -28.10 -5.59 -3.65
C GLY A 49 -27.18 -6.64 -4.30
N ALA A 50 -25.93 -6.72 -3.82
CA ALA A 50 -24.93 -7.64 -4.34
C ALA A 50 -25.16 -9.07 -3.85
N LYS A 51 -24.68 -10.05 -4.60
CA LYS A 51 -24.72 -11.46 -4.22
C LYS A 51 -23.60 -11.79 -3.23
N ALA A 52 -23.93 -12.47 -2.14
CA ALA A 52 -22.94 -12.99 -1.19
C ALA A 52 -22.51 -14.41 -1.60
N TYR A 53 -21.21 -14.69 -1.44
CA TYR A 53 -20.57 -15.97 -1.74
C TYR A 53 -19.83 -16.51 -0.51
N ASP A 54 -19.73 -17.83 -0.41
CA ASP A 54 -19.02 -18.53 0.67
C ASP A 54 -17.51 -18.61 0.46
N SER A 55 -17.05 -18.38 -0.78
CA SER A 55 -15.65 -18.47 -1.15
C SER A 55 -15.25 -17.46 -2.22
N ALA A 56 -13.95 -17.13 -2.25
CA ALA A 56 -13.34 -16.35 -3.32
C ALA A 56 -13.52 -17.06 -4.67
N ASP A 57 -13.37 -18.38 -4.70
CA ASP A 57 -13.48 -19.21 -5.89
C ASP A 57 -14.81 -19.05 -6.60
N GLU A 58 -15.92 -19.13 -5.86
CA GLU A 58 -17.27 -19.00 -6.43
C GLU A 58 -17.51 -17.58 -6.99
N LEU A 59 -16.99 -16.54 -6.33
CA LEU A 59 -17.08 -15.17 -6.79
C LEU A 59 -16.27 -14.97 -8.07
N ILE A 60 -15.04 -15.48 -8.11
CA ILE A 60 -14.15 -15.37 -9.28
C ILE A 60 -14.74 -16.10 -10.48
N ASP A 61 -15.37 -17.26 -10.28
CA ASP A 61 -15.98 -18.07 -11.33
C ASP A 61 -17.30 -17.48 -11.88
N ASP A 62 -17.89 -16.48 -11.20
CA ASP A 62 -19.13 -15.85 -11.68
C ASP A 62 -18.88 -15.00 -12.94
N PRO A 63 -19.54 -15.31 -14.08
CA PRO A 63 -19.41 -14.54 -15.32
C PRO A 63 -20.01 -13.13 -15.24
N ASN A 64 -20.75 -12.82 -14.17
CA ASN A 64 -21.27 -11.47 -13.92
C ASN A 64 -20.27 -10.57 -13.21
N VAL A 65 -19.10 -11.04 -12.80
CA VAL A 65 -18.00 -10.27 -12.23
C VAL A 65 -16.97 -9.98 -13.31
N ASP A 66 -16.69 -8.70 -13.59
CA ASP A 66 -15.69 -8.27 -14.57
C ASP A 66 -14.31 -8.09 -13.93
N ALA A 67 -14.29 -7.59 -12.69
CA ALA A 67 -13.07 -7.28 -11.95
C ALA A 67 -13.22 -7.60 -10.47
N VAL A 68 -12.11 -7.92 -9.81
CA VAL A 68 -12.08 -8.37 -8.41
C VAL A 68 -11.24 -7.41 -7.57
N LEU A 69 -11.79 -6.94 -6.44
CA LEU A 69 -11.06 -6.23 -5.41
C LEU A 69 -10.79 -7.19 -4.25
N ILE A 70 -9.51 -7.41 -3.92
CA ILE A 70 -9.07 -8.33 -2.86
C ILE A 70 -8.58 -7.50 -1.68
N ALA A 71 -9.26 -7.63 -0.52
CA ALA A 71 -8.98 -6.91 0.72
C ALA A 71 -9.01 -7.86 1.93
N THR A 72 -8.45 -9.05 1.75
CA THR A 72 -8.26 -10.08 2.77
C THR A 72 -6.95 -9.87 3.52
N PHE A 73 -6.50 -10.84 4.29
CA PHE A 73 -5.15 -10.83 4.87
C PHE A 73 -4.12 -11.24 3.81
N GLY A 74 -2.97 -10.56 3.76
CA GLY A 74 -1.92 -10.77 2.76
C GLY A 74 -1.48 -12.22 2.52
N LYS A 75 -1.59 -13.08 3.55
CA LYS A 75 -1.25 -14.52 3.45
C LYS A 75 -2.13 -15.33 2.49
N VAL A 76 -3.31 -14.82 2.17
CA VAL A 76 -4.27 -15.52 1.28
C VAL A 76 -4.45 -14.77 -0.05
N HIS A 77 -3.71 -13.70 -0.31
CA HIS A 77 -3.82 -12.94 -1.56
C HIS A 77 -3.40 -13.77 -2.78
N ALA A 78 -2.24 -14.44 -2.71
CA ALA A 78 -1.64 -15.05 -3.90
C ALA A 78 -2.56 -16.07 -4.62
N PRO A 79 -3.18 -17.06 -3.95
CA PRO A 79 -4.08 -18.00 -4.63
C PRO A 79 -5.28 -17.30 -5.28
N ASP A 80 -5.89 -16.30 -4.60
CA ASP A 80 -7.06 -15.59 -5.11
C ASP A 80 -6.68 -14.72 -6.34
N VAL A 81 -5.52 -14.03 -6.27
CA VAL A 81 -4.98 -13.22 -7.37
C VAL A 81 -4.67 -14.10 -8.58
N ILE A 82 -3.96 -15.22 -8.40
CA ILE A 82 -3.61 -16.15 -9.49
C ILE A 82 -4.87 -16.70 -10.15
N LYS A 83 -5.86 -17.11 -9.35
CA LYS A 83 -7.13 -17.61 -9.91
C LYS A 83 -7.88 -16.53 -10.69
N ALA A 84 -7.90 -15.28 -10.20
CA ALA A 84 -8.53 -14.17 -10.91
C ALA A 84 -7.82 -13.88 -12.26
N ILE A 85 -6.48 -13.93 -12.30
CA ILE A 85 -5.68 -13.82 -13.52
C ILE A 85 -6.05 -14.94 -14.50
N GLU A 86 -6.12 -16.19 -14.05
CA GLU A 86 -6.47 -17.35 -14.88
C GLU A 86 -7.90 -17.25 -15.42
N ALA A 87 -8.81 -16.61 -14.68
CA ALA A 87 -10.16 -16.29 -15.13
C ALA A 87 -10.22 -15.06 -16.06
N GLY A 88 -9.08 -14.41 -16.35
CA GLY A 88 -8.97 -13.22 -17.19
C GLY A 88 -9.58 -11.96 -16.58
N LYS A 89 -9.72 -11.91 -15.26
CA LYS A 89 -10.31 -10.76 -14.53
C LYS A 89 -9.22 -9.80 -14.08
N TYR A 90 -9.53 -8.50 -14.15
CA TYR A 90 -8.70 -7.48 -13.51
C TYR A 90 -8.79 -7.56 -11.99
N VAL A 91 -7.67 -7.29 -11.34
CA VAL A 91 -7.53 -7.36 -9.88
C VAL A 91 -7.02 -6.04 -9.34
N LEU A 92 -7.68 -5.49 -8.32
CA LEU A 92 -7.08 -4.56 -7.37
C LEU A 92 -6.82 -5.34 -6.09
N CYS A 93 -5.56 -5.63 -5.80
CA CYS A 93 -5.15 -6.36 -4.61
C CYS A 93 -4.60 -5.40 -3.57
N GLU A 94 -5.16 -5.36 -2.36
CA GLU A 94 -4.59 -4.60 -1.25
C GLU A 94 -3.16 -5.08 -0.94
N LYS A 95 -2.38 -4.16 -0.39
CA LYS A 95 -1.01 -4.46 0.04
C LYS A 95 -0.98 -5.36 1.31
N PRO A 96 0.06 -6.18 1.48
CA PRO A 96 1.08 -6.52 0.48
C PRO A 96 0.49 -7.38 -0.65
N LEU A 97 1.07 -7.36 -1.84
CA LEU A 97 0.64 -8.25 -2.93
C LEU A 97 0.59 -9.72 -2.49
N ALA A 98 1.64 -10.16 -1.80
CA ALA A 98 1.73 -11.41 -1.07
C ALA A 98 2.73 -11.25 0.08
N THR A 99 2.78 -12.21 1.01
CA THR A 99 3.66 -12.14 2.17
C THR A 99 5.03 -12.77 1.97
N THR A 100 5.31 -13.35 0.80
CA THR A 100 6.60 -13.91 0.41
C THR A 100 6.98 -13.48 -1.01
N ALA A 101 8.29 -13.37 -1.27
CA ALA A 101 8.79 -13.08 -2.62
C ALA A 101 8.40 -14.18 -3.62
N GLU A 102 8.39 -15.45 -3.21
CA GLU A 102 8.01 -16.59 -4.04
C GLU A 102 6.57 -16.50 -4.51
N ASP A 103 5.63 -16.14 -3.63
CA ASP A 103 4.23 -15.96 -3.99
C ASP A 103 4.04 -14.79 -4.97
N CYS A 104 4.79 -13.69 -4.77
CA CYS A 104 4.79 -12.57 -5.71
C CYS A 104 5.32 -12.97 -7.09
N ILE A 105 6.37 -13.80 -7.15
CA ILE A 105 6.90 -14.34 -8.41
C ILE A 105 5.85 -15.22 -9.09
N ALA A 106 5.15 -16.08 -8.35
CA ALA A 106 4.09 -16.92 -8.91
C ALA A 106 2.95 -16.09 -9.54
N ILE A 107 2.57 -14.96 -8.90
CA ILE A 107 1.61 -14.01 -9.47
C ILE A 107 2.15 -13.39 -10.77
N MET A 108 3.41 -12.95 -10.77
CA MET A 108 4.04 -12.38 -11.99
C MET A 108 4.11 -13.40 -13.14
N GLU A 109 4.40 -14.66 -12.83
CA GLU A 109 4.41 -15.75 -13.84
C GLU A 109 3.02 -16.00 -14.42
N ALA A 110 1.98 -15.95 -13.59
CA ALA A 110 0.60 -16.06 -14.02
C ALA A 110 0.20 -14.93 -14.98
N GLU A 111 0.56 -13.65 -14.67
CA GLU A 111 0.32 -12.51 -15.56
C GLU A 111 1.08 -12.63 -16.89
N GLN A 112 2.36 -13.05 -16.85
CA GLN A 112 3.16 -13.27 -18.05
C GLN A 112 2.55 -14.38 -18.93
N LYS A 113 2.06 -15.47 -18.34
CA LYS A 113 1.36 -16.55 -19.04
C LYS A 113 0.04 -16.08 -19.64
N ALA A 114 -0.69 -15.21 -18.94
CA ALA A 114 -1.92 -14.59 -19.47
C ALA A 114 -1.62 -13.56 -20.58
N GLY A 115 -0.38 -13.06 -20.67
CA GLY A 115 0.04 -12.07 -21.66
C GLY A 115 -0.49 -10.67 -21.43
N LYS A 116 -1.00 -10.38 -20.23
CA LYS A 116 -1.67 -9.13 -19.88
C LYS A 116 -1.41 -8.74 -18.43
N LYS A 117 -1.11 -7.46 -18.19
CA LYS A 117 -1.06 -6.89 -16.84
C LYS A 117 -2.49 -6.74 -16.32
N LEU A 118 -2.88 -7.58 -15.39
CA LEU A 118 -4.23 -7.63 -14.83
C LEU A 118 -4.28 -7.14 -13.38
N VAL A 119 -3.13 -7.10 -12.69
CA VAL A 119 -3.04 -6.81 -11.26
C VAL A 119 -2.56 -5.40 -11.00
N THR A 120 -3.35 -4.64 -10.25
CA THR A 120 -2.95 -3.39 -9.60
C THR A 120 -2.79 -3.66 -8.11
N VAL A 121 -1.65 -3.29 -7.52
CA VAL A 121 -1.42 -3.42 -6.08
C VAL A 121 -1.88 -2.14 -5.37
N GLY A 122 -2.56 -2.26 -4.24
CA GLY A 122 -3.16 -1.17 -3.48
C GLY A 122 -2.15 -0.25 -2.77
N PHE A 123 -1.27 0.39 -3.53
CA PHE A 123 -0.33 1.41 -3.03
C PHE A 123 -0.90 2.82 -3.25
N MET A 124 -1.91 3.16 -2.48
CA MET A 124 -2.70 4.39 -2.62
C MET A 124 -1.87 5.67 -2.59
N ARG A 125 -0.67 5.70 -2.00
CA ARG A 125 0.16 6.90 -1.93
C ARG A 125 0.63 7.40 -3.29
N ARG A 126 0.74 6.52 -4.28
CA ARG A 126 1.02 6.89 -5.69
C ARG A 126 -0.09 7.74 -6.30
N PHE A 127 -1.27 7.79 -5.67
CA PHE A 127 -2.43 8.58 -6.08
C PHE A 127 -2.67 9.81 -5.19
N ASP A 128 -1.86 10.01 -4.14
CA ASP A 128 -1.91 11.20 -3.29
C ASP A 128 -1.41 12.44 -4.06
N ALA A 129 -2.16 13.54 -3.99
CA ALA A 129 -1.85 14.74 -4.76
C ALA A 129 -0.48 15.34 -4.40
N ALA A 130 -0.15 15.39 -3.10
CA ALA A 130 1.10 15.99 -2.66
C ALA A 130 2.32 15.13 -3.02
N TYR A 131 2.21 13.79 -2.94
CA TYR A 131 3.27 12.91 -3.45
C TYR A 131 3.45 13.02 -4.97
N ASN A 132 2.37 13.22 -5.74
CA ASN A 132 2.46 13.46 -7.18
C ASN A 132 3.13 14.81 -7.49
N GLU A 133 2.89 15.85 -6.69
CA GLU A 133 3.61 17.13 -6.82
C GLU A 133 5.10 16.96 -6.50
N MET A 134 5.47 16.21 -5.45
CA MET A 134 6.87 15.88 -5.16
C MET A 134 7.54 15.13 -6.32
N LYS A 135 6.83 14.13 -6.88
CA LYS A 135 7.32 13.37 -8.05
C LYS A 135 7.58 14.30 -9.23
N LYS A 136 6.68 15.23 -9.51
CA LYS A 136 6.85 16.19 -10.59
C LYS A 136 8.09 17.04 -10.39
N VAL A 137 8.38 17.52 -9.18
CA VAL A 137 9.60 18.29 -8.89
C VAL A 137 10.87 17.49 -9.18
N LEU A 138 10.87 16.18 -8.88
CA LEU A 138 11.97 15.28 -9.21
C LEU A 138 12.09 15.05 -10.72
N ASP A 139 10.98 14.79 -11.40
CA ASP A 139 10.95 14.48 -12.83
C ASP A 139 11.31 15.73 -13.69
N ASP A 140 10.99 16.94 -13.24
CA ASP A 140 11.39 18.20 -13.89
C ASP A 140 12.92 18.39 -13.87
N GLY A 141 13.63 17.83 -12.87
CA GLY A 141 15.10 17.81 -12.80
C GLY A 141 15.78 19.14 -12.50
N ASP A 142 15.05 20.24 -12.34
CA ASP A 142 15.58 21.60 -12.16
C ASP A 142 16.44 21.77 -10.90
N ASN A 143 16.25 20.93 -9.90
CA ASN A 143 16.93 21.00 -8.61
C ASN A 143 18.04 19.95 -8.44
N GLY A 144 18.41 19.25 -9.51
CA GLY A 144 19.40 18.18 -9.47
C GLY A 144 18.86 16.88 -8.91
N GLN A 145 19.76 15.98 -8.54
CA GLN A 145 19.42 14.64 -8.08
C GLN A 145 19.00 14.63 -6.60
N ALA A 146 18.23 13.60 -6.20
CA ALA A 146 17.96 13.32 -4.81
C ALA A 146 19.24 12.79 -4.14
N LEU A 147 19.53 13.27 -2.94
CA LEU A 147 20.70 12.91 -2.15
C LEU A 147 20.30 12.11 -0.90
N LEU A 148 19.19 12.52 -0.27
CA LEU A 148 18.73 12.03 1.01
C LEU A 148 17.23 12.17 1.12
N VAL A 149 16.59 11.20 1.79
CA VAL A 149 15.16 11.25 2.12
C VAL A 149 14.97 11.02 3.60
N HIS A 150 14.09 11.79 4.21
CA HIS A 150 13.62 11.60 5.58
C HIS A 150 12.11 11.34 5.59
N ASN A 151 11.73 10.14 5.99
CA ASN A 151 10.32 9.76 6.17
C ASN A 151 9.99 9.60 7.64
N ARG A 152 8.72 9.84 7.97
CA ARG A 152 8.13 9.54 9.26
C ARG A 152 6.74 8.96 9.07
N HIS A 153 6.55 7.76 9.61
CA HIS A 153 5.26 7.10 9.67
C HIS A 153 4.86 6.89 11.12
N ARG A 154 3.85 7.62 11.56
CA ARG A 154 3.44 7.63 12.96
C ARG A 154 1.96 7.30 13.09
N ASN A 155 1.66 6.21 13.81
CA ASN A 155 0.30 5.84 14.17
C ASN A 155 0.00 6.30 15.62
N PRO A 156 -1.25 6.67 15.93
CA PRO A 156 -1.62 6.98 17.31
C PRO A 156 -1.52 5.75 18.20
N THR A 157 -1.96 4.59 17.72
CA THR A 157 -1.90 3.30 18.40
C THR A 157 -2.15 2.16 17.43
N VAL A 158 -1.76 0.95 17.83
CA VAL A 158 -2.06 -0.31 17.13
C VAL A 158 -2.72 -1.30 18.10
N PRO A 159 -3.43 -2.34 17.63
CA PRO A 159 -4.00 -3.37 18.49
C PRO A 159 -2.91 -4.23 19.14
N GLU A 160 -3.22 -4.89 20.27
CA GLU A 160 -2.28 -5.75 21.00
C GLU A 160 -1.76 -6.93 20.15
N SER A 161 -2.51 -7.36 19.14
CA SER A 161 -2.08 -8.39 18.18
C SER A 161 -1.01 -7.93 17.19
N TYR A 162 -0.69 -6.64 17.16
CA TYR A 162 0.33 -6.08 16.26
C TYR A 162 1.72 -6.53 16.69
N THR A 163 2.55 -6.94 15.72
CA THR A 163 3.91 -7.45 15.98
C THR A 163 4.98 -6.51 15.46
N SER A 164 6.22 -6.65 15.94
CA SER A 164 7.35 -5.86 15.44
C SER A 164 7.59 -6.07 13.94
N ARG A 165 7.32 -7.28 13.40
CA ARG A 165 7.35 -7.54 11.97
C ARG A 165 6.32 -6.70 11.21
N MET A 166 5.13 -6.50 11.78
CA MET A 166 4.07 -5.67 11.16
C MET A 166 4.46 -4.19 11.06
N ALA A 167 5.38 -3.70 11.88
CA ALA A 167 5.93 -2.36 11.70
C ALA A 167 6.68 -2.23 10.35
N ILE A 168 7.14 -3.33 9.77
CA ILE A 168 7.82 -3.38 8.47
C ILE A 168 6.83 -3.78 7.37
N ASP A 169 6.18 -4.97 7.48
CA ASP A 169 5.41 -5.56 6.38
C ASP A 169 4.00 -4.96 6.22
N ASP A 170 3.47 -4.27 7.23
CA ASP A 170 2.19 -3.59 7.16
C ASP A 170 2.33 -2.05 7.13
N THR A 171 3.31 -1.48 7.86
CA THR A 171 3.52 -0.03 7.97
C THR A 171 4.59 0.47 7.00
N ALA A 172 5.87 0.12 7.18
CA ALA A 172 6.98 0.65 6.36
C ALA A 172 6.90 0.28 4.87
N ILE A 173 6.16 -0.77 4.51
CA ILE A 173 5.95 -1.17 3.10
C ILE A 173 5.39 -0.01 2.26
N HIS A 174 4.63 0.89 2.85
CA HIS A 174 4.12 2.08 2.16
C HIS A 174 5.24 3.05 1.79
N GLU A 175 6.17 3.31 2.70
CA GLU A 175 7.35 4.14 2.44
C GLU A 175 8.27 3.45 1.43
N ILE A 176 8.50 2.15 1.58
CA ILE A 176 9.31 1.33 0.65
C ILE A 176 8.79 1.48 -0.78
N ASP A 177 7.50 1.24 -1.02
CA ASP A 177 6.91 1.40 -2.35
C ASP A 177 6.97 2.85 -2.84
N THR A 178 6.58 3.79 -1.98
CA THR A 178 6.55 5.21 -2.33
C THR A 178 7.92 5.71 -2.73
N MET A 179 8.98 5.33 -2.02
CA MET A 179 10.34 5.78 -2.33
C MET A 179 10.87 5.17 -3.61
N ARG A 180 10.61 3.88 -3.86
CA ARG A 180 10.95 3.24 -5.15
C ARG A 180 10.29 3.98 -6.32
N TRP A 181 8.99 4.27 -6.20
CA TRP A 181 8.23 4.99 -7.23
C TRP A 181 8.69 6.44 -7.39
N LEU A 182 8.88 7.16 -6.27
CA LEU A 182 9.23 8.58 -6.26
C LEU A 182 10.61 8.81 -6.88
N LEU A 183 11.60 8.01 -6.46
CA LEU A 183 12.99 8.12 -6.93
C LEU A 183 13.20 7.45 -8.30
N GLY A 184 12.32 6.52 -8.70
CA GLY A 184 12.48 5.77 -9.95
C GLY A 184 13.62 4.75 -9.90
N GLU A 185 14.04 4.31 -8.70
CA GLU A 185 15.16 3.41 -8.45
C GLU A 185 14.77 2.27 -7.52
N GLU A 186 15.48 1.15 -7.61
CA GLU A 186 15.31 0.06 -6.65
C GLU A 186 16.11 0.30 -5.37
N ILE A 187 15.56 -0.18 -4.25
CA ILE A 187 16.25 -0.22 -2.95
C ILE A 187 17.09 -1.49 -2.93
N VAL A 188 18.41 -1.35 -2.72
CA VAL A 188 19.37 -2.46 -2.80
C VAL A 188 19.95 -2.87 -1.46
N LYS A 189 19.78 -2.06 -0.42
CA LYS A 189 20.26 -2.34 0.94
C LYS A 189 19.30 -1.79 1.97
N VAL A 190 19.12 -2.52 3.06
CA VAL A 190 18.28 -2.09 4.18
C VAL A 190 18.87 -2.52 5.52
N ARG A 191 18.67 -1.69 6.54
CA ARG A 191 18.94 -2.00 7.94
C ARG A 191 17.82 -1.45 8.81
N VAL A 192 17.44 -2.21 9.85
CA VAL A 192 16.48 -1.76 10.85
C VAL A 192 17.18 -1.49 12.17
N GLU A 193 17.16 -0.24 12.60
CA GLU A 193 17.69 0.21 13.88
C GLU A 193 16.59 0.21 14.95
N ARG A 194 16.98 -0.08 16.19
CA ARG A 194 16.07 -0.17 17.34
C ARG A 194 16.40 0.95 18.34
N PRO A 195 15.78 2.13 18.22
CA PRO A 195 15.93 3.20 19.20
C PRO A 195 15.40 2.82 20.58
N LYS A 196 15.50 3.74 21.53
CA LYS A 196 14.87 3.56 22.83
C LYS A 196 13.36 3.39 22.66
N SER A 197 12.82 2.27 23.15
CA SER A 197 11.39 1.97 23.04
C SER A 197 10.51 2.92 23.83
N THR A 198 9.33 3.24 23.28
CA THR A 198 8.28 3.98 23.97
C THR A 198 7.72 3.17 25.15
N THR A 199 7.25 3.85 26.19
CA THR A 199 6.54 3.22 27.32
C THR A 199 5.09 2.87 26.99
N HIS A 200 4.58 3.31 25.83
CA HIS A 200 3.22 3.05 25.36
C HIS A 200 3.12 1.78 24.47
N ARG A 201 4.26 1.13 24.19
CA ARG A 201 4.28 -0.12 23.43
C ARG A 201 3.76 -1.30 24.24
N PHE A 202 3.31 -2.34 23.57
CA PHE A 202 3.15 -3.67 24.17
C PHE A 202 4.52 -4.30 24.41
N ASP A 203 4.67 -5.16 25.42
CA ASP A 203 5.96 -5.73 25.83
C ASP A 203 6.67 -6.50 24.71
N HIS A 204 5.90 -7.16 23.83
CA HIS A 204 6.41 -7.92 22.69
C HIS A 204 6.76 -7.07 21.46
N LEU A 205 6.44 -5.77 21.47
CA LEU A 205 6.60 -4.88 20.31
C LEU A 205 7.85 -4.02 20.45
N ILE A 206 8.69 -3.99 19.43
CA ILE A 206 9.77 -3.01 19.28
C ILE A 206 9.17 -1.77 18.62
N ASP A 207 9.16 -0.64 19.34
CA ASP A 207 8.56 0.61 18.88
C ASP A 207 9.22 1.82 19.59
N PRO A 208 9.76 2.80 18.85
CA PRO A 208 9.86 2.87 17.39
C PRO A 208 10.95 1.99 16.78
N VAL A 209 10.94 1.88 15.45
CA VAL A 209 12.06 1.41 14.64
C VAL A 209 12.47 2.48 13.64
N VAL A 210 13.71 2.44 13.17
CA VAL A 210 14.19 3.27 12.06
C VAL A 210 14.69 2.35 10.95
N VAL A 211 14.07 2.44 9.77
CA VAL A 211 14.46 1.67 8.58
C VAL A 211 15.37 2.54 7.74
N VAL A 212 16.64 2.17 7.63
CA VAL A 212 17.65 2.85 6.82
C VAL A 212 17.81 2.08 5.52
N MET A 213 17.57 2.72 4.39
CA MET A 213 17.61 2.11 3.06
C MET A 213 18.55 2.87 2.15
N TYR A 214 19.07 2.18 1.12
CA TYR A 214 19.89 2.78 0.07
C TYR A 214 19.41 2.31 -1.30
N THR A 215 19.33 3.25 -2.26
CA THR A 215 19.05 2.94 -3.66
C THR A 215 20.31 2.52 -4.41
N GLU A 216 20.15 2.08 -5.67
CA GLU A 216 21.26 1.73 -6.57
C GLU A 216 22.23 2.89 -6.77
N SER A 217 21.76 4.12 -6.89
CA SER A 217 22.61 5.33 -7.05
C SER A 217 23.25 5.78 -5.74
N GLY A 218 22.82 5.23 -4.59
CA GLY A 218 23.32 5.57 -3.27
C GLY A 218 22.51 6.62 -2.53
N VAL A 219 21.30 6.97 -2.97
CA VAL A 219 20.39 7.82 -2.19
C VAL A 219 20.07 7.11 -0.87
N ARG A 220 20.31 7.81 0.23
CA ARG A 220 19.96 7.30 1.56
C ARG A 220 18.54 7.69 1.93
N ILE A 221 17.79 6.75 2.47
CA ILE A 221 16.43 6.93 2.95
C ILE A 221 16.40 6.54 4.43
N ASP A 222 16.02 7.48 5.29
CA ASP A 222 15.76 7.24 6.72
C ASP A 222 14.24 7.26 6.92
N ASP A 223 13.68 6.16 7.43
CA ASP A 223 12.24 6.03 7.69
C ASP A 223 12.00 5.74 9.17
N GLU A 224 11.49 6.74 9.90
CA GLU A 224 11.06 6.60 11.29
C GLU A 224 9.66 5.99 11.31
N VAL A 225 9.53 4.78 11.87
CA VAL A 225 8.24 4.11 12.08
C VAL A 225 7.94 4.05 13.56
N ASN A 226 6.84 4.70 13.98
CA ASN A 226 6.36 4.69 15.35
C ASN A 226 4.86 4.39 15.38
N VAL A 227 4.49 3.22 15.90
CA VAL A 227 3.11 2.74 15.82
C VAL A 227 2.28 3.00 17.08
N ASN A 228 2.87 3.63 18.12
CA ASN A 228 2.18 4.03 19.37
C ASN A 228 2.57 5.44 19.85
N LEU A 229 2.56 6.42 18.98
CA LEU A 229 2.97 7.79 19.33
C LEU A 229 1.90 8.60 20.08
N GLN A 230 0.67 8.10 20.19
CA GLN A 230 -0.43 8.58 21.03
C GLN A 230 -1.08 9.92 20.62
N TYR A 231 -0.63 10.64 19.58
CA TYR A 231 -1.23 11.93 19.26
C TYR A 231 -2.02 11.99 17.95
N ALA A 232 -1.54 11.33 16.86
CA ALA A 232 -2.17 11.39 15.56
C ALA A 232 -1.64 10.33 14.61
N TYR A 233 -2.32 10.16 13.46
CA TYR A 233 -1.76 9.54 12.27
C TYR A 233 -1.01 10.63 11.48
N SER A 234 0.33 10.55 11.45
CA SER A 234 1.19 11.56 10.85
C SER A 234 2.17 10.93 9.87
N ILE A 235 2.11 11.37 8.61
CA ILE A 235 3.00 10.95 7.54
C ILE A 235 3.77 12.16 7.06
N GLU A 236 5.10 12.09 7.14
CA GLU A 236 5.99 13.15 6.70
C GLU A 236 7.01 12.57 5.71
N CYS A 237 7.39 13.36 4.70
CA CYS A 237 8.44 13.03 3.75
C CYS A 237 9.19 14.31 3.40
N GLU A 238 10.52 14.30 3.45
CA GLU A 238 11.37 15.38 3.00
C GLU A 238 12.45 14.82 2.05
N LEU A 239 12.45 15.30 0.82
CA LEU A 239 13.49 15.03 -0.17
C LEU A 239 14.54 16.14 -0.10
N VAL A 240 15.81 15.77 0.07
CA VAL A 240 16.94 16.69 -0.03
C VAL A 240 17.58 16.49 -1.40
N LEU A 241 17.49 17.51 -2.24
CA LEU A 241 18.05 17.57 -3.58
C LEU A 241 19.34 18.39 -3.59
N GLU A 242 20.07 18.42 -4.71
CA GLU A 242 21.34 19.18 -4.81
C GLU A 242 21.17 20.68 -4.52
N THR A 243 20.03 21.27 -4.90
CA THR A 243 19.78 22.72 -4.75
C THR A 243 18.48 23.06 -4.02
N ALA A 244 17.71 22.06 -3.56
CA ALA A 244 16.42 22.28 -2.89
C ALA A 244 16.12 21.21 -1.83
N ALA A 245 15.19 21.53 -0.93
CA ALA A 245 14.50 20.54 -0.11
C ALA A 245 13.00 20.61 -0.41
N VAL A 246 12.39 19.47 -0.66
CA VAL A 246 10.97 19.33 -0.96
C VAL A 246 10.30 18.55 0.16
N ARG A 247 9.35 19.16 0.83
CA ARG A 247 8.68 18.56 1.98
C ARG A 247 7.22 18.28 1.67
N LEU A 248 6.76 17.09 2.02
CA LEU A 248 5.35 16.77 2.08
C LEU A 248 4.70 17.68 3.12
N GLY A 249 3.77 18.52 2.67
CA GLY A 249 3.06 19.45 3.56
C GLY A 249 2.15 18.73 4.55
N ASP A 250 1.93 19.34 5.70
CA ASP A 250 0.87 18.92 6.60
C ASP A 250 -0.48 19.07 5.89
N GLN A 251 -1.34 18.06 6.01
CA GLN A 251 -2.72 18.23 5.57
C GLN A 251 -3.47 19.13 6.54
N GLU A 252 -3.41 20.42 6.28
CA GLU A 252 -4.17 21.42 7.03
C GLU A 252 -5.64 21.36 6.60
N ARG A 253 -6.48 20.77 7.45
CA ARG A 253 -7.93 20.83 7.24
C ARG A 253 -8.53 22.15 7.69
N ILE A 254 -8.16 22.61 8.88
CA ILE A 254 -8.57 23.89 9.47
C ILE A 254 -7.48 24.41 10.41
N HIS A 255 -7.37 25.75 10.53
CA HIS A 255 -6.65 26.44 11.59
C HIS A 255 -7.61 26.91 12.68
N ILE A 256 -7.31 26.63 13.92
CA ILE A 256 -8.06 27.11 15.08
C ILE A 256 -7.19 28.11 15.83
N ARG A 257 -7.62 29.37 15.85
CA ARG A 257 -6.99 30.43 16.66
C ARG A 257 -7.86 30.78 17.84
N ASP A 258 -7.36 30.54 19.02
CA ASP A 258 -8.00 30.87 20.30
C ASP A 258 -6.99 31.29 21.34
N ILE A 259 -7.41 31.39 22.61
CA ILE A 259 -6.53 31.78 23.73
C ILE A 259 -5.37 30.80 23.98
N HIS A 260 -5.41 29.59 23.40
CA HIS A 260 -4.39 28.56 23.52
C HIS A 260 -3.36 28.62 22.38
N GLY A 261 -3.57 29.47 21.36
CA GLY A 261 -2.66 29.68 20.24
C GLY A 261 -3.25 29.36 18.87
N ASP A 262 -2.38 29.04 17.93
CA ASP A 262 -2.71 28.62 16.58
C ASP A 262 -2.42 27.12 16.45
N ARG A 263 -3.40 26.33 16.05
CA ARG A 263 -3.31 24.86 16.00
C ARG A 263 -4.14 24.29 14.87
N ASN A 264 -3.73 23.13 14.34
CA ASN A 264 -4.41 22.40 13.29
C ASN A 264 -5.03 21.11 13.81
N ALA A 265 -6.14 20.67 13.21
CA ALA A 265 -6.67 19.34 13.43
C ALA A 265 -5.80 18.32 12.69
N MET A 266 -5.35 17.29 13.39
CA MET A 266 -4.56 16.20 12.80
C MET A 266 -5.44 15.00 12.45
N CYS A 267 -5.08 14.28 11.40
CA CYS A 267 -5.73 13.01 11.04
C CYS A 267 -5.52 11.98 12.15
N GLN A 268 -6.52 11.15 12.38
CA GLN A 268 -6.47 10.10 13.39
C GLN A 268 -6.31 8.70 12.77
N SER A 269 -6.50 8.56 11.46
CA SER A 269 -6.37 7.30 10.74
C SER A 269 -5.78 7.49 9.35
N HIS A 270 -5.27 6.39 8.78
CA HIS A 270 -4.84 6.36 7.37
C HIS A 270 -5.99 6.62 6.40
N ILE A 271 -7.22 6.21 6.74
CA ILE A 271 -8.40 6.47 5.91
C ILE A 271 -8.65 7.97 5.83
N ASP A 272 -8.64 8.69 6.97
CA ASP A 272 -8.82 10.15 6.99
C ASP A 272 -7.71 10.88 6.22
N ARG A 273 -6.47 10.41 6.32
CA ARG A 273 -5.31 11.04 5.67
C ARG A 273 -5.32 10.83 4.17
N PHE A 274 -5.68 9.64 3.72
CA PHE A 274 -5.55 9.21 2.33
C PHE A 274 -6.88 8.96 1.60
N GLU A 275 -8.00 9.46 2.14
CA GLU A 275 -9.33 9.27 1.54
C GLU A 275 -9.36 9.63 0.05
N ALA A 276 -8.83 10.81 -0.31
CA ALA A 276 -8.78 11.27 -1.70
C ALA A 276 -7.87 10.38 -2.56
N ALA A 277 -6.76 9.87 -2.00
CA ALA A 277 -5.84 8.98 -2.69
C ALA A 277 -6.49 7.62 -2.97
N PHE A 278 -7.16 7.02 -1.98
CA PHE A 278 -7.93 5.79 -2.17
C PHE A 278 -9.06 5.97 -3.19
N ASN A 279 -9.79 7.08 -3.14
CA ASN A 279 -10.85 7.36 -4.09
C ASN A 279 -10.28 7.47 -5.51
N ARG A 280 -9.15 8.16 -5.69
CA ARG A 280 -8.49 8.31 -6.98
C ARG A 280 -7.93 6.98 -7.49
N GLU A 281 -7.27 6.19 -6.65
CA GLU A 281 -6.76 4.86 -6.98
C GLU A 281 -7.85 3.95 -7.55
N VAL A 282 -8.95 3.80 -6.79
CA VAL A 282 -10.04 2.92 -7.21
C VAL A 282 -10.77 3.47 -8.44
N GLN A 283 -10.94 4.81 -8.56
CA GLN A 283 -11.55 5.42 -9.73
C GLN A 283 -10.70 5.21 -10.99
N GLU A 284 -9.38 5.41 -10.90
CA GLU A 284 -8.47 5.21 -12.03
C GLU A 284 -8.42 3.73 -12.42
N TRP A 285 -8.46 2.80 -11.45
CA TRP A 285 -8.57 1.38 -11.71
C TRP A 285 -9.88 1.02 -12.44
N ILE A 286 -11.03 1.50 -11.99
CA ILE A 286 -12.33 1.30 -12.67
C ILE A 286 -12.25 1.83 -14.11
N ASN A 287 -11.69 3.00 -14.30
CA ASN A 287 -11.55 3.61 -15.63
C ASN A 287 -10.63 2.81 -16.54
N ALA A 288 -9.53 2.26 -16.03
CA ALA A 288 -8.59 1.44 -16.77
C ALA A 288 -9.24 0.10 -17.17
N VAL A 289 -9.90 -0.58 -16.23
CA VAL A 289 -10.66 -1.81 -16.52
C VAL A 289 -11.70 -1.59 -17.63
N ALA A 290 -12.44 -0.47 -17.57
CA ALA A 290 -13.45 -0.14 -18.59
C ALA A 290 -12.86 0.06 -20.00
N ARG A 291 -11.55 0.39 -20.10
CA ARG A 291 -10.81 0.58 -21.35
C ARG A 291 -9.93 -0.62 -21.72
N ASP A 292 -9.97 -1.69 -20.96
CA ASP A 292 -9.11 -2.86 -21.12
C ASP A 292 -7.61 -2.54 -20.95
N GLU A 293 -7.29 -1.62 -20.02
CA GLU A 293 -5.95 -1.11 -19.72
C GLU A 293 -5.55 -1.44 -18.29
N HIS A 294 -4.24 -1.36 -17.99
CA HIS A 294 -3.68 -1.40 -16.62
C HIS A 294 -3.38 0.02 -16.14
N THR A 295 -3.46 0.24 -14.83
CA THR A 295 -3.04 1.48 -14.16
C THR A 295 -2.40 1.21 -12.81
N GLY A 296 -1.62 2.16 -12.31
CA GLY A 296 -1.03 2.12 -10.97
C GLY A 296 0.17 1.17 -10.86
N SER A 297 0.38 0.67 -9.64
CA SER A 297 1.48 -0.23 -9.31
C SER A 297 1.22 -1.64 -9.85
N THR A 298 2.28 -2.26 -10.38
CA THR A 298 2.26 -3.59 -10.99
C THR A 298 2.59 -4.69 -9.98
N SER A 299 2.45 -5.95 -10.37
CA SER A 299 2.94 -7.08 -9.56
C SER A 299 4.46 -7.03 -9.35
N TRP A 300 5.23 -6.42 -10.26
CA TRP A 300 6.65 -6.15 -10.04
C TRP A 300 6.87 -5.23 -8.84
N ASP A 301 6.08 -4.16 -8.73
CA ASP A 301 6.17 -3.23 -7.60
C ASP A 301 5.86 -3.93 -6.28
N GLY A 302 4.83 -4.80 -6.28
CA GLY A 302 4.50 -5.64 -5.12
C GLY A 302 5.63 -6.57 -4.74
N TYR A 303 6.21 -7.28 -5.72
CA TYR A 303 7.36 -8.16 -5.52
C TYR A 303 8.57 -7.41 -4.94
N ALA A 304 8.96 -6.31 -5.57
CA ALA A 304 10.15 -5.57 -5.13
C ALA A 304 9.96 -4.96 -3.73
N ALA A 305 8.75 -4.46 -3.40
CA ALA A 305 8.44 -3.99 -2.05
C ALA A 305 8.52 -5.13 -1.02
N THR A 306 7.96 -6.31 -1.32
CA THR A 306 8.03 -7.50 -0.45
C THR A 306 9.48 -7.96 -0.25
N SER A 307 10.32 -7.94 -1.28
CA SER A 307 11.75 -8.32 -1.16
C SER A 307 12.51 -7.38 -0.22
N VAL A 308 12.24 -6.05 -0.27
CA VAL A 308 12.82 -5.09 0.68
C VAL A 308 12.31 -5.36 2.10
N VAL A 309 11.02 -5.67 2.25
CA VAL A 309 10.42 -6.05 3.54
C VAL A 309 11.11 -7.28 4.11
N ASP A 310 11.34 -8.33 3.33
CA ASP A 310 12.00 -9.56 3.80
C ASP A 310 13.43 -9.27 4.30
N ALA A 311 14.21 -8.47 3.56
CA ALA A 311 15.53 -8.05 3.99
C ALA A 311 15.49 -7.16 5.25
N ALA A 312 14.51 -6.27 5.38
CA ALA A 312 14.31 -5.44 6.56
C ALA A 312 13.92 -6.28 7.78
N VAL A 313 13.05 -7.26 7.61
CA VAL A 313 12.67 -8.19 8.68
C VAL A 313 13.88 -9.03 9.12
N ALA A 314 14.70 -9.52 8.20
CA ALA A 314 15.93 -10.22 8.54
C ALA A 314 16.87 -9.34 9.39
N SER A 315 17.01 -8.04 9.04
CA SER A 315 17.77 -7.08 9.86
C SER A 315 17.12 -6.82 11.22
N LEU A 316 15.78 -6.76 11.28
CA LEU A 316 15.04 -6.54 12.52
C LEU A 316 15.16 -7.72 13.48
N GLU A 317 15.17 -8.95 12.99
CA GLU A 317 15.23 -10.17 13.82
C GLU A 317 16.65 -10.49 14.33
N ASP A 318 17.70 -9.96 13.69
CA ASP A 318 19.08 -10.06 14.16
C ASP A 318 19.39 -8.95 15.19
N GLU A 319 19.88 -9.33 16.37
CA GLU A 319 20.22 -8.40 17.45
C GLU A 319 21.31 -7.38 17.06
N SER A 320 22.18 -7.73 16.13
CA SER A 320 23.22 -6.83 15.63
C SER A 320 22.71 -5.78 14.64
N SER A 321 21.45 -5.90 14.19
CA SER A 321 20.83 -5.02 13.20
C SER A 321 21.73 -4.79 11.97
N PRO A 322 22.12 -5.87 11.24
CA PRO A 322 23.06 -5.74 10.14
C PRO A 322 22.44 -5.00 8.96
N MET A 323 23.29 -4.40 8.11
CA MET A 323 22.89 -4.00 6.77
C MET A 323 22.71 -5.27 5.93
N VAL A 324 21.54 -5.43 5.34
CA VAL A 324 21.17 -6.59 4.51
C VAL A 324 21.03 -6.14 3.06
N ASP A 325 21.64 -6.86 2.14
CA ASP A 325 21.44 -6.66 0.70
C ASP A 325 20.03 -7.15 0.29
N VAL A 326 19.35 -6.37 -0.55
CA VAL A 326 18.05 -6.75 -1.11
C VAL A 326 18.26 -7.54 -2.38
N GLU A 327 17.84 -8.79 -2.38
CA GLU A 327 17.95 -9.66 -3.56
C GLU A 327 16.70 -9.52 -4.43
N LEU A 328 16.87 -8.98 -5.64
CA LEU A 328 15.83 -8.89 -6.65
C LEU A 328 16.18 -9.78 -7.85
N ILE A 329 15.19 -10.48 -8.40
CA ILE A 329 15.34 -11.08 -9.72
C ILE A 329 15.50 -9.98 -10.78
N ALA A 330 16.03 -10.32 -11.96
CA ALA A 330 16.03 -9.39 -13.08
C ALA A 330 14.58 -9.00 -13.44
N LYS A 331 14.31 -7.68 -13.56
CA LYS A 331 12.97 -7.20 -13.92
C LYS A 331 12.54 -7.79 -15.25
N PRO A 332 11.44 -8.56 -15.32
CA PRO A 332 10.96 -9.09 -16.58
C PRO A 332 10.59 -7.97 -17.56
N ALA A 333 10.92 -8.13 -18.85
CA ALA A 333 10.59 -7.16 -19.89
C ALA A 333 9.08 -6.87 -19.97
N PHE A 334 8.26 -7.78 -19.51
CA PHE A 334 6.81 -7.63 -19.39
C PHE A 334 6.41 -6.44 -18.49
N TYR A 335 7.23 -6.08 -17.50
CA TYR A 335 6.99 -4.97 -16.56
C TYR A 335 7.87 -3.74 -16.84
N ALA A 336 8.71 -3.80 -17.87
CA ALA A 336 9.57 -2.68 -18.26
C ALA A 336 8.76 -1.50 -18.83
#